data_2e234e973437732dd4c2dbd6bc54efea
#
_entry.id   2e234e973437732dd4c2dbd6bc54efea
#
_cell.length_a   1.000
_cell.length_b   1.000
_cell.length_c   1.000
_cell.angle_alpha   90.00
_cell.angle_beta   90.00
_cell.angle_gamma   90.00
#
_symmetry.space_group_name_H-M   'P 1'
#
loop_
_entity.id
_entity.type
_entity.pdbx_description
1 polymer ?
#
loop_
_entity_poly.entity_id
_entity_poly.type
_entity_poly.pdbx_seq_one_letter_code
_entity_poly.pdbx_strand_id
1 'polypeptide(L)'
;MRVSLTVLNLNIAGGDVQKKIAVLVRERQSEALRMSLGLILVDDLVDVYVLDKKLQATEETALHVETMKEMDMRIYTNCRENEGMEYLPVDEIALRLPRYDHILAY
;
A
#
# COMPACT_ATOMS: atom_id res chain seq x y z
N MET A 1 4.49 16.15 -2.11
CA MET A 1 4.90 16.11 -2.25
C MET A 1 5.46 16.13 -1.86
N ARG A 2 5.95 16.36 -1.10
CA ARG A 2 6.56 16.32 -0.94
C ARG A 2 7.21 16.38 -1.01
N VAL A 3 7.31 16.81 -0.86
CA VAL A 3 7.88 16.70 -1.15
C VAL A 3 8.61 16.63 -0.85
N SER A 4 8.81 17.12 -0.66
CA SER A 4 9.25 16.99 -0.68
C SER A 4 9.94 17.02 -0.36
N LEU A 5 9.96 17.34 -0.08
CA LEU A 5 10.44 17.18 -0.05
C LEU A 5 11.07 17.08 0.34
N THR A 6 10.96 17.48 0.53
CA THR A 6 11.26 17.22 0.58
C THR A 6 11.82 17.10 0.81
N VAL A 7 11.82 17.43 0.95
CA VAL A 7 12.04 17.13 0.79
C VAL A 7 12.69 17.01 0.96
N LEU A 8 12.88 17.31 1.26
CA LEU A 8 13.27 17.07 1.23
C LEU A 8 14.07 16.89 1.69
N ASN A 9 14.35 17.16 2.04
CA ASN A 9 14.87 16.87 2.26
C ASN A 9 15.47 16.56 2.87
N LEU A 10 15.48 16.70 3.22
CA LEU A 10 15.80 16.25 3.56
C LEU A 10 16.51 15.75 3.96
N ASN A 11 16.79 15.65 4.02
CA ASN A 11 17.24 15.02 4.15
C ASN A 11 18.01 14.56 4.29
N ILE A 12 17.81 14.94 4.39
CA ILE A 12 18.43 14.68 4.31
C ILE A 12 19.31 14.26 4.87
N ALA A 13 19.49 14.81 5.04
CA ALA A 13 20.47 14.27 5.52
C ALA A 13 20.47 12.99 6.06
N GLY A 14 21.19 12.62 5.93
CA GLY A 14 21.30 11.57 6.21
C GLY A 14 20.38 10.71 6.54
N GLY A 15 20.07 10.67 6.29
CA GLY A 15 19.50 9.86 6.64
C GLY A 15 18.26 9.74 6.37
N ASP A 16 17.99 10.09 5.43
CA ASP A 16 16.71 9.87 5.07
C ASP A 16 16.35 8.51 5.15
N VAL A 17 15.38 8.25 5.95
CA VAL A 17 14.93 6.92 6.21
C VAL A 17 13.69 6.70 5.41
N GLN A 18 13.67 5.66 4.61
CA GLN A 18 12.45 5.24 3.95
C GLN A 18 11.40 4.92 5.00
N LYS A 19 10.18 5.41 4.79
CA LYS A 19 9.07 5.07 5.64
C LYS A 19 8.46 3.76 5.18
N LYS A 20 8.03 2.96 6.12
CA LYS A 20 7.33 1.72 5.84
C LYS A 20 5.85 1.95 6.12
N ILE A 21 5.04 1.91 5.08
CA ILE A 21 3.64 2.31 5.15
C ILE A 21 2.73 1.15 4.77
N ALA A 22 1.70 0.93 5.58
CA ALA A 22 0.65 -0.03 5.24
C ALA A 22 -0.58 0.76 4.81
N VAL A 23 -1.12 0.43 3.64
CA VAL A 23 -2.36 1.04 3.15
C VAL A 23 -3.46 0.00 3.25
N LEU A 24 -4.47 0.29 4.08
CA LEU A 24 -5.60 -0.60 4.28
C LEU A 24 -6.72 -0.21 3.33
N VAL A 25 -7.11 -1.14 2.47
CA VAL A 25 -8.10 -0.89 1.43
C VAL A 25 -9.41 -1.55 1.81
N ARG A 26 -10.45 -0.78 2.04
CA ARG A 26 -11.76 -1.30 2.40
C ARG A 26 -12.86 -0.72 1.52
N GLU A 27 -13.29 0.51 1.83
CA GLU A 27 -14.42 1.12 1.15
C GLU A 27 -13.98 1.91 -0.09
N ARG A 28 -12.98 2.75 0.05
CA ARG A 28 -12.54 3.60 -1.05
C ARG A 28 -11.39 2.94 -1.80
N GLN A 29 -11.70 1.84 -2.46
CA GLN A 29 -10.69 0.97 -3.04
C GLN A 29 -9.84 1.64 -4.10
N SER A 30 -10.47 2.28 -5.07
CA SER A 30 -9.70 2.92 -6.15
C SER A 30 -8.81 4.05 -5.64
N GLU A 31 -9.32 4.85 -4.70
CA GLU A 31 -8.52 5.92 -4.11
C GLU A 31 -7.34 5.37 -3.34
N ALA A 32 -7.55 4.29 -2.60
CA ALA A 32 -6.48 3.68 -1.81
C ALA A 32 -5.37 3.17 -2.71
N LEU A 33 -5.73 2.50 -3.80
CA LEU A 33 -4.74 1.95 -4.71
C LEU A 33 -3.96 3.08 -5.40
N ARG A 34 -4.65 4.13 -5.80
CA ARG A 34 -3.98 5.26 -6.44
C ARG A 34 -3.04 5.96 -5.48
N MET A 35 -3.45 6.13 -4.22
CA MET A 35 -2.60 6.73 -3.20
C MET A 35 -1.34 5.89 -2.96
N SER A 36 -1.51 4.56 -2.95
CA SER A 36 -0.38 3.66 -2.74
C SER A 36 0.67 3.82 -3.84
N LEU A 37 0.22 3.94 -5.08
CA LEU A 37 1.15 4.15 -6.19
C LEU A 37 1.86 5.50 -6.08
N GLY A 38 1.15 6.52 -5.60
CA GLY A 38 1.77 7.83 -5.40
C GLY A 38 2.84 7.81 -4.33
N LEU A 39 2.61 7.06 -3.26
CA LEU A 39 3.58 6.97 -2.18
C LEU A 39 4.87 6.29 -2.60
N ILE A 40 4.79 5.29 -3.49
CA ILE A 40 5.98 4.61 -3.94
C ILE A 40 6.88 5.56 -4.75
N LEU A 41 6.29 6.57 -5.38
CA LEU A 41 7.04 7.53 -6.16
C LEU A 41 7.88 8.48 -5.31
N VAL A 42 7.58 8.57 -4.01
CA VAL A 42 8.40 9.37 -3.09
C VAL A 42 9.32 8.48 -2.25
N ASP A 43 9.62 7.30 -2.78
CA ASP A 43 10.64 6.40 -2.23
C ASP A 43 10.28 5.76 -0.90
N ASP A 44 9.00 5.69 -0.59
CA ASP A 44 8.55 4.95 0.59
C ASP A 44 8.33 3.48 0.25
N LEU A 45 8.42 2.63 1.26
CA LEU A 45 8.06 1.22 1.12
C LEU A 45 6.59 1.09 1.46
N VAL A 46 5.80 0.60 0.52
CA VAL A 46 4.35 0.53 0.70
C VAL A 46 3.86 -0.88 0.48
N ASP A 47 3.17 -1.42 1.48
CA ASP A 47 2.47 -2.69 1.36
C ASP A 47 0.96 -2.40 1.40
N VAL A 48 0.21 -3.11 0.58
CA VAL A 48 -1.22 -2.89 0.43
C VAL A 48 -1.98 -4.08 1.00
N TYR A 49 -2.99 -3.81 1.83
CA TYR A 49 -3.83 -4.84 2.43
C TYR A 49 -5.27 -4.59 2.00
N VAL A 50 -5.80 -5.47 1.15
CA VAL A 50 -7.21 -5.39 0.71
C VAL A 50 -8.03 -6.22 1.69
N LEU A 51 -8.84 -5.54 2.51
CA LEU A 51 -9.48 -6.14 3.67
C LEU A 51 -10.97 -6.29 3.52
N ASP A 52 -11.45 -7.41 4.05
CA ASP A 52 -12.85 -7.67 4.35
C ASP A 52 -13.75 -7.92 3.16
N LYS A 53 -13.32 -7.58 1.96
CA LYS A 53 -14.15 -7.83 0.79
C LYS A 53 -13.29 -7.96 -0.46
N LYS A 54 -13.92 -8.47 -1.50
CA LYS A 54 -13.26 -8.62 -2.79
C LYS A 54 -13.05 -7.25 -3.42
N LEU A 55 -11.89 -7.08 -4.05
CA LEU A 55 -11.62 -5.86 -4.80
C LEU A 55 -12.59 -5.75 -5.97
N GLN A 56 -13.15 -4.58 -6.18
CA GLN A 56 -14.07 -4.37 -7.29
C GLN A 56 -13.38 -4.61 -8.62
N ALA A 57 -14.08 -5.32 -9.50
CA ALA A 57 -13.49 -5.70 -10.79
C ALA A 57 -13.78 -4.61 -11.82
N THR A 58 -13.10 -3.48 -11.69
CA THR A 58 -13.20 -2.39 -12.67
C THR A 58 -11.92 -2.29 -13.45
N GLU A 59 -11.97 -1.61 -14.58
CA GLU A 59 -10.76 -1.39 -15.38
C GLU A 59 -9.72 -0.62 -14.57
N GLU A 60 -10.18 0.34 -13.78
CA GLU A 60 -9.29 1.17 -12.98
C GLU A 60 -8.57 0.35 -11.92
N THR A 61 -9.30 -0.48 -11.18
CA THR A 61 -8.66 -1.30 -10.14
C THR A 61 -7.73 -2.33 -10.75
N ALA A 62 -8.12 -2.92 -11.89
CA ALA A 62 -7.27 -3.89 -12.56
C ALA A 62 -5.96 -3.25 -13.00
N LEU A 63 -6.03 -2.04 -13.54
CA LEU A 63 -4.85 -1.32 -13.98
C LEU A 63 -3.93 -1.00 -12.80
N HIS A 64 -4.50 -0.54 -11.69
CA HIS A 64 -3.72 -0.22 -10.50
C HIS A 64 -3.00 -1.46 -9.96
N VAL A 65 -3.69 -2.59 -9.88
CA VAL A 65 -3.09 -3.82 -9.37
C VAL A 65 -1.97 -4.28 -10.29
N GLU A 66 -2.18 -4.20 -11.60
CA GLU A 66 -1.16 -4.60 -12.54
C GLU A 66 0.08 -3.72 -12.41
N THR A 67 -0.12 -2.41 -12.27
CA THR A 67 0.98 -1.47 -12.08
C THR A 67 1.74 -1.77 -10.80
N MET A 68 1.02 -2.08 -9.72
CA MET A 68 1.66 -2.43 -8.46
C MET A 68 2.54 -3.66 -8.60
N LYS A 69 2.05 -4.67 -9.33
CA LYS A 69 2.84 -5.89 -9.54
C LYS A 69 4.08 -5.61 -10.36
N GLU A 70 3.98 -4.73 -11.33
CA GLU A 70 5.14 -4.34 -12.13
C GLU A 70 6.18 -3.60 -11.30
N MET A 71 5.74 -2.93 -10.24
CA MET A 71 6.64 -2.21 -9.34
C MET A 71 7.07 -3.06 -8.15
N ASP A 72 6.78 -4.35 -8.18
CA ASP A 72 7.12 -5.30 -7.13
C ASP A 72 6.54 -4.94 -5.76
N MET A 73 5.41 -4.27 -5.73
CA MET A 73 4.73 -3.97 -4.49
C MET A 73 4.03 -5.21 -3.97
N ARG A 74 3.97 -5.34 -2.65
CA ARG A 74 3.31 -6.46 -2.02
C ARG A 74 1.85 -6.13 -1.77
N ILE A 75 0.97 -7.06 -2.17
CA ILE A 75 -0.47 -6.90 -1.99
C ILE A 75 -0.98 -8.11 -1.24
N TYR A 76 -1.54 -7.86 -0.06
CA TYR A 76 -2.08 -8.90 0.81
C TYR A 76 -3.59 -8.75 0.91
N THR A 77 -4.25 -9.83 1.31
CA THR A 77 -5.70 -9.77 1.50
C THR A 77 -6.13 -10.80 2.54
N ASN A 78 -7.20 -10.51 3.28
CA ASN A 78 -7.83 -11.50 4.13
C ASN A 78 -9.08 -12.08 3.47
N CYS A 79 -9.31 -11.77 2.20
CA CYS A 79 -10.43 -12.29 1.44
C CYS A 79 -9.90 -13.26 0.38
N ARG A 80 -10.26 -14.53 0.49
CA ARG A 80 -9.72 -15.56 -0.40
C ARG A 80 -10.16 -15.39 -1.85
N GLU A 81 -11.23 -14.62 -2.07
CA GLU A 81 -11.71 -14.38 -3.42
C GLU A 81 -10.82 -13.43 -4.21
N ASN A 82 -9.90 -12.72 -3.54
CA ASN A 82 -8.98 -11.83 -4.23
C ASN A 82 -7.82 -12.63 -4.79
N GLU A 83 -7.96 -13.08 -6.02
CA GLU A 83 -6.92 -13.85 -6.68
C GLU A 83 -5.74 -12.95 -7.03
N GLY A 84 -4.55 -13.54 -7.05
CA GLY A 84 -3.36 -12.79 -7.37
C GLY A 84 -2.78 -12.00 -6.23
N MET A 85 -3.39 -12.05 -5.05
CA MET A 85 -2.90 -11.39 -3.85
C MET A 85 -2.53 -12.47 -2.83
N GLU A 86 -1.59 -12.15 -1.97
CA GLU A 86 -1.19 -13.10 -0.94
C GLU A 86 -2.21 -13.09 0.18
N TYR A 87 -2.80 -14.25 0.46
CA TYR A 87 -3.78 -14.36 1.53
C TYR A 87 -3.10 -14.40 2.89
N LEU A 88 -3.60 -13.59 3.81
CA LEU A 88 -3.18 -13.61 5.20
C LEU A 88 -4.42 -13.59 6.09
N PRO A 89 -4.49 -14.46 7.10
CA PRO A 89 -5.60 -14.36 8.04
C PRO A 89 -5.49 -13.08 8.88
N VAL A 90 -6.61 -12.66 9.43
CA VAL A 90 -6.68 -11.42 10.20
C VAL A 90 -5.66 -11.41 11.33
N ASP A 91 -5.45 -12.55 11.98
CA ASP A 91 -4.48 -12.63 13.08
C ASP A 91 -3.08 -12.27 12.63
N GLU A 92 -2.69 -12.78 11.47
CA GLU A 92 -1.37 -12.50 10.93
C GLU A 92 -1.22 -11.04 10.55
N ILE A 93 -2.28 -10.46 9.95
CA ILE A 93 -2.27 -9.05 9.60
C ILE A 93 -2.11 -8.20 10.84
N ALA A 94 -2.83 -8.53 11.91
CA ALA A 94 -2.76 -7.79 13.16
C ALA A 94 -1.35 -7.80 13.75
N LEU A 95 -0.62 -8.89 13.55
CA LEU A 95 0.76 -8.99 14.04
C LEU A 95 1.72 -8.16 13.21
N ARG A 96 1.39 -7.91 11.95
CA ARG A 96 2.29 -7.18 11.04
C ARG A 96 2.11 -5.68 11.11
N LEU A 97 0.89 -5.20 11.36
CA LEU A 97 0.60 -3.78 11.30
C LEU A 97 1.46 -2.91 12.24
N PRO A 98 1.75 -3.34 13.47
CA PRO A 98 2.57 -2.50 14.35
C PRO A 98 4.00 -2.27 13.87
N ARG A 99 4.44 -3.03 12.86
CA ARG A 99 5.80 -2.90 12.34
C ARG A 99 5.94 -1.78 11.30
N TYR A 100 4.82 -1.18 10.89
CA TYR A 100 4.83 -0.10 9.92
C TYR A 100 4.98 1.23 10.63
N ASP A 101 5.62 2.18 9.95
CA ASP A 101 5.76 3.53 10.49
C ASP A 101 4.45 4.27 10.45
N HIS A 102 3.66 4.02 9.38
CA HIS A 102 2.35 4.65 9.23
C HIS A 102 1.35 3.64 8.69
N ILE A 103 0.10 3.82 9.07
CA ILE A 103 -1.01 3.01 8.57
C ILE A 103 -2.06 3.97 8.05
N LEU A 104 -2.38 3.85 6.76
CA LEU A 104 -3.40 4.68 6.14
C LEU A 104 -4.61 3.82 5.82
N ALA A 105 -5.78 4.20 6.31
CA ALA A 105 -7.00 3.42 6.14
C ALA A 105 -7.98 4.14 5.23
N TYR A 106 -8.50 3.43 4.23
CA TYR A 106 -9.46 3.98 3.27
C TYR A 106 -10.75 3.19 3.22
#